data_7a52be75fe5158ac60b4af7a865afb93
#
_entry.id   7a52be75fe5158ac60b4af7a865afb93
#
_cell.length_a   1.000
_cell.length_b   1.000
_cell.length_c   1.000
_cell.angle_alpha   90.00
_cell.angle_beta   90.00
_cell.angle_gamma   90.00
#
_symmetry.space_group_name_H-M   'P 1'
#
loop_
_entity.id
_entity.type
_entity.pdbx_description
1 polymer ?
#
loop_
_entity_poly.entity_id
_entity_poly.type
_entity_poly.pdbx_seq_one_letter_code
_entity_poly.pdbx_strand_id
1 'polypeptide(L)'
;MNVKEILCDLGYSNISEGPKEYRMRPIYRDSDNNTVLSVKKDSGRFIDFSKGITGSIEDLIKLSLNLKNVEEVKVWISNKNISLERKEEE
;
A
#
# COMPACT_ATOMS: atom_id res chain seq x y z
N MET A 1 -0.21 -6.47 10.85
CA MET A 1 -0.46 -6.10 9.45
C MET A 1 0.69 -6.59 8.59
N ASN A 2 0.37 -7.29 7.52
CA ASN A 2 1.40 -7.74 6.57
C ASN A 2 1.34 -6.86 5.33
N VAL A 3 2.20 -5.87 5.28
CA VAL A 3 2.17 -4.88 4.21
C VAL A 3 2.44 -5.51 2.85
N LYS A 4 3.40 -6.45 2.79
CA LYS A 4 3.72 -7.07 1.51
C LYS A 4 2.53 -7.86 0.96
N GLU A 5 1.82 -8.55 1.82
CA GLU A 5 0.65 -9.30 1.41
C GLU A 5 -0.43 -8.39 0.86
N ILE A 6 -0.64 -7.26 1.50
CA ILE A 6 -1.60 -6.27 1.02
C ILE A 6 -1.19 -5.77 -0.35
N LEU A 7 0.10 -5.47 -0.53
CA LEU A 7 0.60 -4.99 -1.81
C LEU A 7 0.40 -6.01 -2.92
N CYS A 8 0.67 -7.27 -2.62
CA CYS A 8 0.45 -8.34 -3.60
C CYS A 8 -1.02 -8.47 -3.95
N ASP A 9 -1.89 -8.36 -2.96
CA ASP A 9 -3.34 -8.44 -3.20
C ASP A 9 -3.84 -7.28 -4.05
N LEU A 10 -3.16 -6.13 -3.97
CA LEU A 10 -3.51 -4.97 -4.78
C LEU A 10 -3.05 -5.13 -6.23
N GLY A 11 -2.12 -6.03 -6.49
CA GLY A 11 -1.62 -6.25 -7.83
C GLY A 11 -0.21 -5.74 -8.07
N TYR A 12 0.50 -5.32 -7.03
CA TYR A 12 1.87 -4.89 -7.18
C TYR A 12 2.78 -6.07 -7.43
N SER A 13 3.79 -5.86 -8.27
CA SER A 13 4.78 -6.87 -8.58
C SER A 13 6.16 -6.24 -8.60
N ASN A 14 7.19 -7.09 -8.67
CA ASN A 14 8.58 -6.63 -8.70
C ASN A 14 8.89 -5.74 -7.50
N ILE A 15 8.40 -6.13 -6.34
CA ILE A 15 8.57 -5.39 -5.12
C ILE A 15 9.99 -5.61 -4.60
N SER A 16 10.73 -4.51 -4.41
CA SER A 16 12.06 -4.58 -3.81
C SER A 16 11.94 -4.39 -2.31
N GLU A 17 12.56 -5.27 -1.57
CA GLU A 17 12.46 -5.22 -0.12
C GLU A 17 13.72 -4.61 0.48
N GLY A 18 13.57 -3.48 1.16
CA GLY A 18 14.62 -2.87 1.94
C GLY A 18 14.47 -3.22 3.41
N PRO A 19 15.34 -2.69 4.26
CA PRO A 19 15.29 -3.02 5.69
C PRO A 19 14.04 -2.49 6.39
N LYS A 20 13.49 -1.36 5.94
CA LYS A 20 12.36 -0.74 6.60
C LYS A 20 11.20 -0.45 5.67
N GLU A 21 11.35 -0.70 4.40
CA GLU A 21 10.35 -0.33 3.41
C GLU A 21 10.39 -1.24 2.22
N TYR A 22 9.29 -1.21 1.47
CA TYR A 22 9.23 -1.85 0.16
C TYR A 22 9.25 -0.76 -0.90
N ARG A 23 9.96 -1.00 -2.00
CA ARG A 23 10.01 -0.07 -3.12
C ARG A 23 9.45 -0.75 -4.36
N MET A 24 8.66 0.00 -5.14
CA MET A 24 8.01 -0.60 -6.30
C MET A 24 7.49 0.49 -7.23
N ARG A 25 6.96 0.05 -8.37
CA ARG A 25 6.31 0.93 -9.31
C ARG A 25 4.84 1.07 -8.94
N PRO A 26 4.31 2.31 -8.91
CA PRO A 26 2.89 2.48 -8.60
C PRO A 26 2.02 1.90 -9.72
N ILE A 27 0.85 1.38 -9.35
CA ILE A 27 -0.08 0.84 -10.31
C ILE A 27 -1.27 1.77 -10.57
N TYR A 28 -1.37 2.85 -9.80
CA TYR A 28 -2.49 3.79 -9.95
C TYR A 28 -2.20 4.87 -11.01
N ARG A 29 -1.06 4.80 -11.66
CA ARG A 29 -0.69 5.69 -12.74
C ARG A 29 0.45 5.07 -13.53
N ASP A 30 0.69 5.59 -14.72
CA ASP A 30 1.81 5.11 -15.53
C ASP A 30 3.13 5.55 -14.95
N SER A 31 4.04 4.61 -14.80
CA SER A 31 5.39 4.89 -14.34
C SER A 31 6.29 3.73 -14.72
N ASP A 32 7.49 4.04 -15.19
CA ASP A 32 8.48 3.02 -15.51
C ASP A 32 9.47 2.82 -14.38
N ASN A 33 9.37 3.62 -13.32
CA ASN A 33 10.36 3.58 -12.25
C ASN A 33 9.91 2.65 -11.13
N ASN A 34 10.67 1.57 -10.93
CA ASN A 34 10.34 0.55 -9.94
C ASN A 34 10.68 0.95 -8.51
N THR A 35 11.22 2.14 -8.30
CA THR A 35 11.63 2.58 -6.96
C THR A 35 10.96 3.87 -6.52
N VAL A 36 10.01 4.39 -7.29
CA VAL A 36 9.42 5.69 -7.01
C VAL A 36 8.40 5.63 -5.89
N LEU A 37 7.80 4.47 -5.66
CA LEU A 37 6.83 4.29 -4.58
C LEU A 37 7.48 3.54 -3.44
N SER A 38 7.41 4.11 -2.25
CA SER A 38 7.96 3.50 -1.03
C SER A 38 6.84 3.28 -0.04
N VAL A 39 6.78 2.07 0.55
CA VAL A 39 5.76 1.74 1.54
C VAL A 39 6.47 1.20 2.78
N LYS A 40 6.23 1.83 3.92
CA LYS A 40 6.85 1.43 5.18
C LYS A 40 6.35 0.07 5.64
N LYS A 41 7.27 -0.76 6.12
CA LYS A 41 6.91 -2.10 6.58
C LYS A 41 6.09 -2.08 7.86
N ASP A 42 6.35 -1.13 8.74
CA ASP A 42 5.71 -1.13 10.06
C ASP A 42 4.35 -0.46 10.07
N SER A 43 4.17 0.60 9.31
CA SER A 43 2.93 1.37 9.37
C SER A 43 2.12 1.31 8.08
N GLY A 44 2.74 0.91 6.98
CA GLY A 44 2.06 0.90 5.70
C GLY A 44 1.98 2.28 5.06
N ARG A 45 2.56 3.31 5.68
CA ARG A 45 2.55 4.64 5.08
C ARG A 45 3.34 4.63 3.79
N PHE A 46 2.85 5.36 2.80
CA PHE A 46 3.51 5.36 1.50
C PHE A 46 3.90 6.77 1.08
N ILE A 47 4.91 6.82 0.22
CA ILE A 47 5.35 8.05 -0.43
C ILE A 47 5.60 7.74 -1.90
N ASP A 48 5.00 8.55 -2.77
CA ASP A 48 5.32 8.53 -4.20
C ASP A 48 6.27 9.69 -4.45
N PHE A 49 7.54 9.38 -4.60
CA PHE A 49 8.57 10.42 -4.69
C PHE A 49 8.43 11.28 -5.94
N SER A 50 7.90 10.72 -7.00
CA SER A 50 7.75 11.48 -8.23
C SER A 50 6.66 12.54 -8.13
N LYS A 51 5.57 12.23 -7.43
CA LYS A 51 4.43 13.13 -7.33
C LYS A 51 4.36 13.85 -5.99
N GLY A 52 5.16 13.44 -5.03
CA GLY A 52 5.08 14.04 -3.71
C GLY A 52 3.82 13.67 -2.95
N ILE A 53 3.20 12.56 -3.32
CA ILE A 53 1.97 12.09 -2.68
C ILE A 53 2.34 11.17 -1.53
N THR A 54 1.70 11.37 -0.39
CA THR A 54 1.94 10.52 0.78
C THR A 54 0.61 10.25 1.46
N GLY A 55 0.56 9.16 2.24
CA GLY A 55 -0.65 8.80 2.94
C GLY A 55 -0.50 7.49 3.70
N SER A 56 -1.61 6.98 4.21
CA SER A 56 -1.65 5.72 4.94
C SER A 56 -1.85 4.55 3.98
N ILE A 57 -1.84 3.33 4.53
CA ILE A 57 -2.09 2.15 3.69
C ILE A 57 -3.51 2.18 3.11
N GLU A 58 -4.47 2.72 3.85
CA GLU A 58 -5.82 2.86 3.33
C GLU A 58 -5.85 3.79 2.13
N ASP A 59 -5.08 4.88 2.19
CA ASP A 59 -5.00 5.80 1.08
C ASP A 59 -4.37 5.12 -0.15
N LEU A 60 -3.37 4.28 0.08
CA LEU A 60 -2.75 3.56 -1.01
C LEU A 60 -3.71 2.56 -1.64
N ILE A 61 -4.49 1.87 -0.82
CA ILE A 61 -5.50 0.94 -1.33
C ILE A 61 -6.52 1.69 -2.18
N LYS A 62 -6.95 2.85 -1.68
CA LYS A 62 -7.93 3.66 -2.40
C LYS A 62 -7.41 4.09 -3.76
N LEU A 63 -6.17 4.57 -3.80
CA LEU A 63 -5.56 4.99 -5.06
C LEU A 63 -5.36 3.80 -6.01
N SER A 64 -4.83 2.71 -5.48
CA SER A 64 -4.46 1.57 -6.31
C SER A 64 -5.65 0.91 -6.97
N LEU A 65 -6.79 0.90 -6.29
CA LEU A 65 -8.01 0.29 -6.80
C LEU A 65 -8.99 1.30 -7.36
N ASN A 66 -8.61 2.57 -7.34
CA ASN A 66 -9.45 3.66 -7.84
C ASN A 66 -10.82 3.67 -7.14
N LEU A 67 -10.79 3.54 -5.82
CA LEU A 67 -12.01 3.56 -5.03
C LEU A 67 -12.46 5.00 -4.76
N LYS A 68 -13.74 5.17 -4.50
CA LYS A 68 -14.31 6.50 -4.36
C LYS A 68 -14.16 7.08 -2.96
N ASN A 69 -14.18 6.21 -1.95
CA ASN A 69 -14.15 6.69 -0.58
C ASN A 69 -13.60 5.62 0.35
N VAL A 70 -13.44 5.99 1.62
CA VAL A 70 -12.86 5.12 2.63
C VAL A 70 -13.76 3.91 2.92
N GLU A 71 -15.06 4.07 2.77
CA GLU A 71 -15.98 2.96 3.01
C GLU A 71 -15.69 1.78 2.08
N GLU A 72 -15.37 2.08 0.82
CA GLU A 72 -15.03 1.04 -0.13
C GLU A 72 -13.72 0.36 0.24
N VAL A 73 -12.78 1.13 0.79
CA VAL A 73 -11.53 0.56 1.27
C VAL A 73 -11.80 -0.44 2.40
N LYS A 74 -12.67 -0.08 3.31
CA LYS A 74 -13.01 -0.96 4.43
C LYS A 74 -13.67 -2.24 3.96
N VAL A 75 -14.54 -2.14 2.96
CA VAL A 75 -15.19 -3.32 2.38
C VAL A 75 -14.14 -4.23 1.75
N TRP A 76 -13.21 -3.65 0.99
CA TRP A 76 -12.16 -4.44 0.35
C TRP A 76 -11.32 -5.17 1.39
N ILE A 77 -10.92 -4.46 2.44
CA ILE A 77 -10.11 -5.05 3.50
C ILE A 77 -10.86 -6.19 4.17
N SER A 78 -12.14 -5.99 4.44
CA SER A 78 -12.97 -7.00 5.06
C SER A 78 -13.10 -8.24 4.18
N ASN A 79 -13.28 -8.04 2.88
CA ASN A 79 -13.42 -9.15 1.94
C ASN A 79 -12.14 -9.94 1.79
N LYS A 80 -10.99 -9.31 2.00
CA LYS A 80 -9.70 -9.99 1.93
C LYS A 80 -9.29 -10.60 3.25
N ASN A 81 -10.09 -10.39 4.28
CA ASN A 81 -9.78 -10.89 5.61
C ASN A 81 -8.45 -10.39 6.14
N ILE A 82 -8.17 -9.11 5.85
CA ILE A 82 -6.95 -8.45 6.27
C ILE A 82 -7.20 -7.69 7.55
N SER A 83 -6.25 -7.75 8.50
CA SER A 83 -6.33 -6.98 9.73
C SER A 83 -5.33 -5.83 9.66
N LEU A 84 -5.82 -4.61 9.82
CA LEU A 84 -4.97 -3.44 9.88
C LEU A 84 -4.68 -3.00 11.32
N GLU A 85 -5.23 -3.71 12.29
CA GLU A 85 -5.00 -3.34 13.68
C GLU A 85 -3.57 -3.61 14.08
N ARG A 86 -2.97 -2.65 14.69
CA ARG A 86 -1.65 -2.83 15.23
C ARG A 86 -1.81 -3.22 16.65
N LYS A 87 -1.84 -4.45 16.89
CA LYS A 87 -2.06 -4.91 18.18
C LYS A 87 -0.96 -4.81 18.99
N GLU A 88 -1.21 -4.51 19.83
CA GLU A 88 -0.28 -4.65 20.61
C GLU A 88 -0.64 -5.56 21.55
N GLU A 89 -1.16 -6.21 21.45
CA GLU A 89 -1.39 -6.86 22.04
C GLU A 89 -1.43 -7.42 22.47
N GLU A 90 -1.65 -7.72 22.62
CA GLU A 90 -1.79 -8.21 22.86
C GLU A 90 -1.47 -8.58 23.13
#